data_57ce4a24ef5436fb90a6179526fa4840
#
_entry.id   57ce4a24ef5436fb90a6179526fa4840
#
_cell.length_a   1.000
_cell.length_b   1.000
_cell.length_c   1.000
_cell.angle_alpha   90.00
_cell.angle_beta   90.00
_cell.angle_gamma   90.00
#
_symmetry.space_group_name_H-M   'P 1'
#
loop_
_entity.id
_entity.type
_entity.pdbx_description
1 polymer ?
#
loop_
_entity_poly.entity_id
_entity_poly.type
_entity_poly.pdbx_seq_one_letter_code
_entity_poly.pdbx_strand_id
1 'polypeptide(L)'
;FVALDPSRTIHLFTGSKIGFPGPRVGFLYTEACIEISDREVIPLRDLLLTESSADILFHNPEALYAFESMLHDENMEPRQSLWTVAKEKQMVYSENREIVMEGLSKGLGKFPERYRWTIPQAGFFTVFRFLNPSIITNDDFVRWLVSEHGVVVIPMFDFYPNDAKLRNPQAGLSELRLSFCFTESFGDNRRNDLSKAISAFCDAVLDI
;
A
#
# COMPACT_ATOMS: atom_id res chain seq x y z
N PHE A 1 -7.29 16.36 -3.64
CA PHE A 1 -7.70 15.54 -4.79
C PHE A 1 -8.98 16.16 -5.37
N VAL A 2 -8.93 16.69 -6.55
CA VAL A 2 -10.09 17.26 -7.23
C VAL A 2 -10.44 16.34 -8.38
N ALA A 3 -11.68 15.86 -8.43
CA ALA A 3 -12.17 15.11 -9.57
C ALA A 3 -12.25 16.04 -10.79
N LEU A 4 -11.67 15.60 -11.91
CA LEU A 4 -11.80 16.33 -13.18
C LEU A 4 -13.25 16.35 -13.66
N ASP A 5 -13.99 15.28 -13.42
CA ASP A 5 -15.41 15.12 -13.70
C ASP A 5 -16.06 14.35 -12.52
N PRO A 6 -16.68 15.04 -11.56
CA PRO A 6 -17.32 14.39 -10.40
C PRO A 6 -18.42 13.40 -10.78
N SER A 7 -19.10 13.65 -11.91
CA SER A 7 -20.18 12.77 -12.39
C SER A 7 -19.69 11.42 -12.92
N ARG A 8 -18.37 11.26 -13.14
CA ARG A 8 -17.72 10.06 -13.65
C ARG A 8 -16.63 9.52 -12.73
N THR A 9 -16.51 10.08 -11.54
CA THR A 9 -15.43 9.73 -10.62
C THR A 9 -16.00 9.12 -9.34
N ILE A 10 -15.37 8.04 -8.90
CA ILE A 10 -15.57 7.44 -7.58
C ILE A 10 -14.30 7.63 -6.78
N HIS A 11 -14.39 8.35 -5.66
CA HIS A 11 -13.29 8.53 -4.73
C HIS A 11 -13.37 7.48 -3.64
N LEU A 12 -12.31 6.70 -3.49
CA LEU A 12 -12.16 5.72 -2.42
C LEU A 12 -11.14 6.22 -1.41
N PHE A 13 -11.54 6.29 -0.15
CA PHE A 13 -10.71 6.68 0.96
C PHE A 13 -10.58 5.54 1.97
N THR A 14 -9.42 5.40 2.57
CA THR A 14 -9.20 4.39 3.62
C THR A 14 -8.47 4.99 4.81
N GLY A 15 -8.96 4.72 6.02
CA GLY A 15 -8.29 5.04 7.27
C GLY A 15 -6.99 4.26 7.48
N SER A 16 -6.84 3.11 6.81
CA SER A 16 -5.66 2.24 6.97
C SER A 16 -4.34 2.92 6.61
N LYS A 17 -4.34 3.91 5.71
CA LYS A 17 -3.11 4.54 5.21
C LYS A 17 -2.72 5.82 5.94
N ILE A 18 -3.62 6.36 6.73
CA ILE A 18 -3.37 7.55 7.57
C ILE A 18 -3.15 7.20 9.04
N GLY A 19 -2.99 5.90 9.34
CA GLY A 19 -2.62 5.43 10.67
C GLY A 19 -3.67 4.65 11.42
N PHE A 20 -4.74 4.25 10.74
CA PHE A 20 -5.89 3.58 11.34
C PHE A 20 -6.21 2.23 10.65
N PRO A 21 -5.24 1.29 10.57
CA PRO A 21 -5.41 0.06 9.81
C PRO A 21 -6.33 -0.97 10.48
N GLY A 22 -6.35 -1.00 11.82
CA GLY A 22 -7.07 -2.01 12.62
C GLY A 22 -8.58 -2.00 12.41
N PRO A 23 -9.26 -0.86 12.55
CA PRO A 23 -10.73 -0.77 12.47
C PRO A 23 -11.34 -1.07 11.11
N ARG A 24 -10.54 -1.11 10.02
CA ARG A 24 -11.01 -1.43 8.67
C ARG A 24 -12.08 -0.49 8.14
N VAL A 25 -11.85 0.82 8.26
CA VAL A 25 -12.76 1.89 7.83
C VAL A 25 -12.30 2.46 6.49
N GLY A 26 -13.27 2.67 5.62
CA GLY A 26 -13.11 3.39 4.37
C GLY A 26 -14.38 4.12 3.99
N PHE A 27 -14.25 5.09 3.09
CA PHE A 27 -15.34 5.91 2.59
C PHE A 27 -15.33 5.91 1.07
N LEU A 28 -16.52 6.00 0.53
CA LEU A 28 -16.74 6.24 -0.88
C LEU A 28 -17.44 7.58 -1.04
N TYR A 29 -16.96 8.40 -1.96
CA TYR A 29 -17.64 9.61 -2.39
C TYR A 29 -17.77 9.62 -3.91
N THR A 30 -18.98 9.92 -4.39
CA THR A 30 -19.27 10.06 -5.82
C THR A 30 -20.48 10.97 -6.04
N GLU A 31 -20.45 11.71 -7.13
CA GLU A 31 -21.60 12.43 -7.69
C GLU A 31 -22.13 11.75 -8.96
N ALA A 32 -21.58 10.58 -9.28
CA ALA A 32 -22.02 9.80 -10.45
C ALA A 32 -23.47 9.32 -10.29
N CYS A 33 -24.14 9.25 -11.40
CA CYS A 33 -25.48 8.66 -11.52
C CYS A 33 -25.45 7.47 -12.46
N ILE A 34 -26.39 6.55 -12.25
CA ILE A 34 -26.62 5.40 -13.14
C ILE A 34 -27.97 5.57 -13.82
N GLU A 35 -27.97 5.38 -15.11
CA GLU A 35 -29.17 5.31 -15.93
C GLU A 35 -29.68 3.86 -15.92
N ILE A 36 -30.85 3.64 -15.28
CA ILE A 36 -31.46 2.32 -15.17
C ILE A 36 -32.35 2.05 -16.39
N SER A 37 -32.95 3.13 -16.92
CA SER A 37 -33.80 3.09 -18.11
C SER A 37 -33.82 4.45 -18.78
N ASP A 38 -34.41 4.56 -19.96
CA ASP A 38 -34.53 5.81 -20.73
C ASP A 38 -35.17 6.97 -19.95
N ARG A 39 -35.71 6.74 -18.77
CA ARG A 39 -36.42 7.73 -17.96
C ARG A 39 -36.05 7.75 -16.48
N GLU A 40 -35.16 6.87 -16.06
CA GLU A 40 -34.84 6.72 -14.65
C GLU A 40 -33.33 6.80 -14.42
N VAL A 41 -32.91 7.84 -13.74
CA VAL A 41 -31.54 8.09 -13.33
C VAL A 41 -31.49 8.13 -11.81
N ILE A 42 -30.65 7.31 -11.21
CA ILE A 42 -30.45 7.28 -9.76
C ILE A 42 -28.99 7.63 -9.39
N PRO A 43 -28.77 8.30 -8.26
CA PRO A 43 -27.41 8.50 -7.76
C PRO A 43 -26.74 7.13 -7.47
N LEU A 44 -25.52 6.95 -7.96
CA LEU A 44 -24.75 5.73 -7.72
C LEU A 44 -24.58 5.45 -6.22
N ARG A 45 -24.41 6.49 -5.40
CA ARG A 45 -24.30 6.33 -3.94
C ARG A 45 -25.50 5.64 -3.32
N ASP A 46 -26.71 5.92 -3.83
CA ASP A 46 -27.96 5.36 -3.26
C ASP A 46 -28.09 3.88 -3.60
N LEU A 47 -27.64 3.48 -4.81
CA LEU A 47 -27.52 2.08 -5.18
C LEU A 47 -26.51 1.35 -4.29
N LEU A 48 -25.31 1.91 -4.14
CA LEU A 48 -24.25 1.32 -3.33
C LEU A 48 -24.63 1.23 -1.84
N LEU A 49 -25.37 2.22 -1.34
CA LEU A 49 -25.90 2.19 0.02
C LEU A 49 -26.92 1.06 0.19
N THR A 50 -27.78 0.86 -0.79
CA THR A 50 -28.79 -0.24 -0.79
C THR A 50 -28.09 -1.59 -0.81
N GLU A 51 -27.13 -1.81 -1.71
CA GLU A 51 -26.32 -3.03 -1.79
C GLU A 51 -25.54 -3.29 -0.49
N SER A 52 -24.87 -2.27 0.04
CA SER A 52 -24.15 -2.37 1.30
C SER A 52 -25.06 -2.73 2.48
N SER A 53 -26.28 -2.20 2.49
CA SER A 53 -27.28 -2.51 3.54
C SER A 53 -27.84 -3.91 3.42
N ALA A 54 -27.85 -4.49 2.22
CA ALA A 54 -28.26 -5.87 1.99
C ALA A 54 -27.18 -6.88 2.40
N ASP A 55 -25.90 -6.56 2.14
CA ASP A 55 -24.76 -7.42 2.45
C ASP A 55 -24.29 -7.27 3.90
N ILE A 56 -24.23 -6.03 4.39
CA ILE A 56 -23.71 -5.67 5.72
C ILE A 56 -24.82 -4.89 6.43
N LEU A 57 -25.63 -5.56 7.20
CA LEU A 57 -26.79 -4.95 7.86
C LEU A 57 -26.41 -3.73 8.72
N PHE A 58 -25.24 -3.79 9.39
CA PHE A 58 -24.69 -2.69 10.18
C PHE A 58 -23.17 -2.63 10.03
N HIS A 59 -22.65 -1.45 9.72
CA HIS A 59 -21.22 -1.15 9.84
C HIS A 59 -20.81 -1.16 11.31
N ASN A 60 -19.55 -1.51 11.59
CA ASN A 60 -19.03 -1.46 12.95
C ASN A 60 -19.01 0.00 13.46
N PRO A 61 -19.93 0.37 14.39
CA PRO A 61 -20.02 1.77 14.86
C PRO A 61 -18.77 2.22 15.62
N GLU A 62 -18.09 1.33 16.34
CA GLU A 62 -16.86 1.64 17.06
C GLU A 62 -15.75 2.09 16.10
N ALA A 63 -15.66 1.41 14.95
CA ALA A 63 -14.70 1.76 13.92
C ALA A 63 -15.00 3.12 13.28
N LEU A 64 -16.28 3.44 13.07
CA LEU A 64 -16.72 4.74 12.54
C LEU A 64 -16.46 5.87 13.55
N TYR A 65 -16.84 5.69 14.81
CA TYR A 65 -16.59 6.69 15.85
C TYR A 65 -15.10 6.92 16.11
N ALA A 66 -14.32 5.86 16.13
CA ALA A 66 -12.88 5.96 16.27
C ALA A 66 -12.23 6.69 15.07
N PHE A 67 -12.75 6.51 13.85
CA PHE A 67 -12.31 7.29 12.69
C PHE A 67 -12.78 8.74 12.79
N GLU A 68 -14.03 8.99 13.19
CA GLU A 68 -14.59 10.33 13.38
C GLU A 68 -13.77 11.13 14.41
N SER A 69 -13.37 10.50 15.51
CA SER A 69 -12.53 11.16 16.53
C SER A 69 -11.20 11.67 15.97
N MET A 70 -10.66 11.03 14.95
CA MET A 70 -9.44 11.48 14.25
C MET A 70 -9.70 12.71 13.38
N LEU A 71 -10.94 12.91 12.92
CA LEU A 71 -11.35 14.06 12.12
C LEU A 71 -11.57 15.33 12.93
N HIS A 72 -11.66 15.20 14.26
CA HIS A 72 -11.90 16.31 15.19
C HIS A 72 -10.63 16.62 16.00
N ASP A 73 -10.52 17.85 16.45
CA ASP A 73 -9.48 18.28 17.39
C ASP A 73 -9.88 18.03 18.85
N GLU A 74 -9.07 18.49 19.79
CA GLU A 74 -9.32 18.36 21.25
C GLU A 74 -10.57 19.11 21.76
N ASN A 75 -11.07 20.06 20.99
CA ASN A 75 -12.29 20.82 21.27
C ASN A 75 -13.52 20.26 20.55
N MET A 76 -13.38 19.10 19.90
CA MET A 76 -14.40 18.46 19.05
C MET A 76 -14.78 19.27 17.80
N GLU A 77 -13.90 20.20 17.38
CA GLU A 77 -14.09 20.92 16.14
C GLU A 77 -13.47 20.16 14.96
N PRO A 78 -14.11 20.17 13.77
CA PRO A 78 -13.58 19.50 12.59
C PRO A 78 -12.19 20.01 12.21
N ARG A 79 -11.22 19.10 12.07
CA ARG A 79 -9.88 19.46 11.60
C ARG A 79 -9.94 19.91 10.15
N GLN A 80 -9.30 21.01 9.85
CA GLN A 80 -9.17 21.49 8.47
C GLN A 80 -8.23 20.60 7.64
N SER A 81 -7.36 19.83 8.29
CA SER A 81 -6.41 18.95 7.65
C SER A 81 -6.01 17.78 8.55
N LEU A 82 -5.88 16.60 7.98
CA LEU A 82 -5.31 15.42 8.66
C LEU A 82 -3.78 15.44 8.71
N TRP A 83 -3.14 16.49 8.21
CA TRP A 83 -1.69 16.63 8.20
C TRP A 83 -1.08 16.52 9.60
N THR A 84 -1.71 17.14 10.58
CA THR A 84 -1.25 17.09 11.99
C THR A 84 -1.24 15.67 12.55
N VAL A 85 -2.18 14.82 12.13
CA VAL A 85 -2.27 13.40 12.51
C VAL A 85 -1.25 12.55 11.76
N ALA A 86 -1.01 12.87 10.49
CA ALA A 86 -0.15 12.08 9.61
C ALA A 86 1.34 12.42 9.72
N LYS A 87 1.69 13.63 10.19
CA LYS A 87 3.04 14.20 10.13
C LYS A 87 4.11 13.30 10.75
N GLU A 88 3.89 12.80 11.94
CA GLU A 88 4.88 11.96 12.63
C GLU A 88 5.17 10.67 11.87
N LYS A 89 4.14 10.00 11.36
CA LYS A 89 4.29 8.79 10.54
C LYS A 89 4.97 9.09 9.21
N GLN A 90 4.62 10.21 8.61
CA GLN A 90 5.25 10.62 7.36
C GLN A 90 6.76 10.86 7.53
N MET A 91 7.18 11.46 8.64
CA MET A 91 8.60 11.64 8.95
C MET A 91 9.31 10.28 9.06
N VAL A 92 8.73 9.35 9.82
CA VAL A 92 9.28 7.98 9.97
C VAL A 92 9.37 7.26 8.63
N TYR A 93 8.31 7.32 7.80
CA TYR A 93 8.29 6.64 6.51
C TYR A 93 9.24 7.27 5.50
N SER A 94 9.43 8.60 5.53
CA SER A 94 10.41 9.28 4.68
C SER A 94 11.83 8.84 5.01
N GLU A 95 12.17 8.78 6.29
CA GLU A 95 13.46 8.29 6.76
C GLU A 95 13.69 6.81 6.40
N ASN A 96 12.69 5.96 6.64
CA ASN A 96 12.78 4.55 6.26
C ASN A 96 12.97 4.38 4.75
N ARG A 97 12.27 5.18 3.94
CA ARG A 97 12.45 5.18 2.48
C ARG A 97 13.88 5.49 2.09
N GLU A 98 14.48 6.52 2.70
CA GLU A 98 15.88 6.88 2.45
C GLU A 98 16.82 5.73 2.75
N ILE A 99 16.69 5.12 3.94
CA ILE A 99 17.50 3.95 4.34
C ILE A 99 17.38 2.81 3.33
N VAL A 100 16.14 2.48 2.90
CA VAL A 100 15.91 1.40 1.94
C VAL A 100 16.47 1.74 0.56
N MET A 101 16.26 2.97 0.06
CA MET A 101 16.78 3.39 -1.24
C MET A 101 18.31 3.43 -1.27
N GLU A 102 18.94 3.94 -0.21
CA GLU A 102 20.40 3.93 -0.06
C GLU A 102 20.94 2.51 0.04
N GLY A 103 20.30 1.65 0.84
CA GLY A 103 20.69 0.24 0.98
C GLY A 103 20.64 -0.51 -0.34
N LEU A 104 19.53 -0.40 -1.10
CA LEU A 104 19.42 -0.99 -2.43
C LEU A 104 20.47 -0.44 -3.41
N SER A 105 20.67 0.86 -3.41
CA SER A 105 21.65 1.50 -4.28
C SER A 105 23.08 1.05 -3.97
N LYS A 106 23.42 0.98 -2.68
CA LYS A 106 24.75 0.55 -2.22
C LYS A 106 24.97 -0.94 -2.48
N GLY A 107 24.00 -1.79 -2.20
CA GLY A 107 24.13 -3.24 -2.35
C GLY A 107 24.03 -3.70 -3.80
N LEU A 108 23.07 -3.19 -4.56
CA LEU A 108 22.69 -3.71 -5.87
C LEU A 108 22.87 -2.74 -7.04
N GLY A 109 23.17 -1.47 -6.77
CA GLY A 109 23.31 -0.43 -7.81
C GLY A 109 24.42 -0.68 -8.83
N LYS A 110 25.35 -1.59 -8.54
CA LYS A 110 26.41 -2.03 -9.46
C LYS A 110 25.92 -2.98 -10.57
N PHE A 111 24.70 -3.48 -10.45
CA PHE A 111 24.13 -4.53 -11.31
C PHE A 111 22.82 -4.07 -11.96
N PRO A 112 22.80 -2.91 -12.67
CA PRO A 112 21.58 -2.37 -13.26
C PRO A 112 20.99 -3.27 -14.36
N GLU A 113 21.76 -4.20 -14.88
CA GLU A 113 21.35 -5.22 -15.85
C GLU A 113 20.64 -6.42 -15.19
N ARG A 114 20.77 -6.59 -13.87
CA ARG A 114 20.16 -7.69 -13.12
C ARG A 114 18.94 -7.27 -12.33
N TYR A 115 18.94 -6.04 -11.80
CA TYR A 115 17.96 -5.56 -10.83
C TYR A 115 17.44 -4.17 -11.17
N ARG A 116 16.17 -3.96 -10.86
CA ARG A 116 15.53 -2.63 -10.85
C ARG A 116 14.61 -2.49 -9.66
N TRP A 117 14.37 -1.26 -9.25
CA TRP A 117 13.35 -0.94 -8.25
C TRP A 117 12.74 0.42 -8.54
N THR A 118 11.51 0.61 -8.07
CA THR A 118 10.84 1.91 -8.16
C THR A 118 11.42 2.86 -7.11
N ILE A 119 11.48 4.15 -7.44
CA ILE A 119 11.87 5.21 -6.49
C ILE A 119 10.57 5.94 -6.11
N PRO A 120 9.90 5.54 -5.01
CA PRO A 120 8.63 6.10 -4.64
C PRO A 120 8.79 7.53 -4.11
N GLN A 121 7.97 8.46 -4.62
CA GLN A 121 7.89 9.83 -4.09
C GLN A 121 6.95 9.93 -2.89
N ALA A 122 6.04 8.96 -2.74
CA ALA A 122 5.08 8.83 -1.65
C ALA A 122 4.77 7.35 -1.38
N GLY A 123 3.98 7.09 -0.34
CA GLY A 123 3.64 5.73 0.06
C GLY A 123 4.67 5.14 1.03
N PHE A 124 4.68 3.83 1.17
CA PHE A 124 5.48 3.13 2.18
C PHE A 124 6.01 1.77 1.69
N PHE A 125 6.10 1.58 0.37
CA PHE A 125 6.76 0.42 -0.24
C PHE A 125 7.39 0.79 -1.59
N THR A 126 8.34 -0.03 -2.01
CA THR A 126 8.91 -0.03 -3.36
C THR A 126 8.69 -1.40 -4.01
N VAL A 127 8.65 -1.42 -5.34
CA VAL A 127 8.64 -2.65 -6.12
C VAL A 127 10.05 -2.91 -6.60
N PHE A 128 10.59 -4.06 -6.21
CA PHE A 128 11.87 -4.58 -6.66
C PHE A 128 11.62 -5.62 -7.76
N ARG A 129 12.44 -5.61 -8.80
CA ARG A 129 12.31 -6.51 -9.95
C ARG A 129 13.63 -7.17 -10.29
N PHE A 130 13.60 -8.49 -10.46
CA PHE A 130 14.64 -9.24 -11.16
C PHE A 130 14.44 -9.07 -12.66
N LEU A 131 15.50 -8.71 -13.40
CA LEU A 131 15.46 -8.59 -14.86
C LEU A 131 15.63 -9.92 -15.57
N ASN A 132 16.12 -10.95 -14.85
CA ASN A 132 16.11 -12.32 -15.32
C ASN A 132 14.70 -12.92 -15.12
N PRO A 133 13.94 -13.19 -16.19
CA PRO A 133 12.58 -13.74 -16.10
C PRO A 133 12.51 -15.18 -15.59
N SER A 134 13.65 -15.88 -15.49
CA SER A 134 13.70 -17.24 -14.92
C SER A 134 13.61 -17.24 -13.41
N ILE A 135 13.80 -16.09 -12.75
CA ILE A 135 13.64 -15.95 -11.31
C ILE A 135 12.18 -15.68 -11.03
N ILE A 136 11.49 -16.67 -10.45
CA ILE A 136 10.08 -16.59 -10.09
C ILE A 136 9.95 -16.34 -8.60
N THR A 137 9.35 -15.19 -8.27
CA THR A 137 9.13 -14.74 -6.88
C THR A 137 7.81 -15.31 -6.32
N ASN A 138 7.70 -16.61 -6.22
CA ASN A 138 6.55 -17.32 -5.68
C ASN A 138 6.70 -17.58 -4.16
N ASP A 139 5.77 -18.34 -3.58
CA ASP A 139 5.79 -18.70 -2.16
C ASP A 139 7.07 -19.47 -1.76
N ASP A 140 7.60 -20.34 -2.62
CA ASP A 140 8.81 -21.09 -2.33
C ASP A 140 10.03 -20.16 -2.28
N PHE A 141 10.08 -19.17 -3.17
CA PHE A 141 11.09 -18.12 -3.12
C PHE A 141 11.02 -17.31 -1.81
N VAL A 142 9.82 -16.94 -1.37
CA VAL A 142 9.65 -16.23 -0.10
C VAL A 142 10.03 -17.11 1.10
N ARG A 143 9.64 -18.37 1.09
CA ARG A 143 10.03 -19.32 2.15
C ARG A 143 11.55 -19.47 2.24
N TRP A 144 12.22 -19.55 1.10
CA TRP A 144 13.69 -19.58 1.06
C TRP A 144 14.29 -18.29 1.65
N LEU A 145 13.81 -17.09 1.26
CA LEU A 145 14.28 -15.84 1.84
C LEU A 145 14.11 -15.78 3.37
N VAL A 146 12.99 -16.30 3.87
CA VAL A 146 12.72 -16.33 5.31
C VAL A 146 13.63 -17.33 6.02
N SER A 147 13.77 -18.56 5.50
CA SER A 147 14.52 -19.62 6.18
C SER A 147 16.03 -19.40 6.19
N GLU A 148 16.57 -18.92 5.07
CA GLU A 148 18.04 -18.79 4.92
C GLU A 148 18.55 -17.39 5.28
N HIS A 149 17.73 -16.36 5.09
CA HIS A 149 18.17 -14.97 5.24
C HIS A 149 17.34 -14.15 6.27
N GLY A 150 16.26 -14.71 6.81
CA GLY A 150 15.41 -14.01 7.79
C GLY A 150 14.65 -12.80 7.23
N VAL A 151 14.47 -12.73 5.92
CA VAL A 151 13.85 -11.57 5.23
C VAL A 151 12.44 -11.92 4.76
N VAL A 152 11.47 -11.10 5.16
CA VAL A 152 10.06 -11.22 4.73
C VAL A 152 9.75 -10.19 3.68
N VAL A 153 9.29 -10.64 2.52
CA VAL A 153 8.85 -9.82 1.39
C VAL A 153 7.52 -10.33 0.85
N ILE A 154 6.89 -9.57 -0.05
CA ILE A 154 5.61 -9.97 -0.64
C ILE A 154 5.78 -10.07 -2.15
N PRO A 155 5.46 -11.22 -2.79
CA PRO A 155 5.40 -11.37 -4.24
C PRO A 155 4.39 -10.40 -4.84
N MET A 156 4.71 -9.87 -6.02
CA MET A 156 3.83 -8.88 -6.69
C MET A 156 2.77 -9.51 -7.59
N PHE A 157 2.90 -10.78 -7.95
CA PHE A 157 2.00 -11.43 -8.91
C PHE A 157 0.51 -11.28 -8.55
N ASP A 158 0.15 -11.44 -7.28
CA ASP A 158 -1.24 -11.37 -6.83
C ASP A 158 -1.81 -9.94 -6.79
N PHE A 159 -0.95 -8.93 -6.89
CA PHE A 159 -1.39 -7.52 -6.99
C PHE A 159 -1.74 -7.10 -8.42
N TYR A 160 -1.39 -7.91 -9.42
CA TYR A 160 -1.77 -7.63 -10.80
C TYR A 160 -3.18 -8.13 -11.07
N PRO A 161 -4.06 -7.31 -11.67
CA PRO A 161 -5.41 -7.74 -12.03
C PRO A 161 -5.40 -8.79 -13.14
N ASN A 162 -6.44 -9.58 -13.23
CA ASN A 162 -6.52 -10.70 -14.17
C ASN A 162 -6.36 -10.28 -15.62
N ASP A 163 -6.91 -9.14 -16.02
CA ASP A 163 -6.77 -8.61 -17.38
C ASP A 163 -5.32 -8.22 -17.72
N ALA A 164 -4.55 -7.74 -16.76
CA ALA A 164 -3.12 -7.48 -16.93
C ALA A 164 -2.34 -8.79 -17.10
N LYS A 165 -2.67 -9.83 -16.33
CA LYS A 165 -2.07 -11.18 -16.45
C LYS A 165 -2.43 -11.84 -17.79
N LEU A 166 -3.64 -11.61 -18.29
CA LEU A 166 -4.04 -12.08 -19.63
C LEU A 166 -3.22 -11.42 -20.75
N ARG A 167 -2.93 -10.12 -20.63
CA ARG A 167 -2.10 -9.39 -21.59
C ARG A 167 -0.61 -9.70 -21.47
N ASN A 168 -0.15 -9.94 -20.25
CA ASN A 168 1.22 -10.29 -19.93
C ASN A 168 1.28 -11.35 -18.82
N PRO A 169 1.36 -12.64 -19.16
CA PRO A 169 1.42 -13.72 -18.17
C PRO A 169 2.63 -13.65 -17.23
N GLN A 170 3.66 -12.88 -17.57
CA GLN A 170 4.85 -12.67 -16.73
C GLN A 170 4.70 -11.49 -15.74
N ALA A 171 3.55 -10.77 -15.78
CA ALA A 171 3.34 -9.61 -14.92
C ALA A 171 3.45 -10.01 -13.43
N GLY A 172 4.37 -9.38 -12.72
CA GLY A 172 4.60 -9.60 -11.30
C GLY A 172 5.37 -10.86 -10.91
N LEU A 173 5.62 -11.80 -11.84
CA LEU A 173 6.28 -13.08 -11.51
C LEU A 173 7.74 -12.95 -11.04
N SER A 174 8.43 -11.89 -11.43
CA SER A 174 9.82 -11.61 -11.03
C SER A 174 9.91 -10.34 -10.19
N GLU A 175 8.84 -10.03 -9.45
CA GLU A 175 8.73 -8.80 -8.69
C GLU A 175 8.39 -9.05 -7.22
N LEU A 176 8.98 -8.23 -6.35
CA LEU A 176 8.77 -8.25 -4.91
C LEU A 176 8.36 -6.86 -4.42
N ARG A 177 7.46 -6.83 -3.45
CA ARG A 177 7.12 -5.63 -2.71
C ARG A 177 7.96 -5.56 -1.44
N LEU A 178 8.77 -4.51 -1.32
CA LEU A 178 9.55 -4.20 -0.13
C LEU A 178 8.85 -3.06 0.62
N SER A 179 8.33 -3.35 1.80
CA SER A 179 7.64 -2.37 2.64
C SER A 179 8.63 -1.69 3.59
N PHE A 180 8.51 -0.37 3.73
CA PHE A 180 9.28 0.43 4.68
C PHE A 180 8.40 1.19 5.69
N CYS A 181 7.21 0.65 5.99
CA CYS A 181 6.30 1.20 7.00
C CYS A 181 6.64 0.79 8.45
N PHE A 182 7.81 0.25 8.68
CA PHE A 182 8.29 -0.19 9.97
C PHE A 182 8.42 0.99 10.94
N THR A 183 7.75 0.93 12.08
CA THR A 183 7.69 2.01 13.07
C THR A 183 8.28 1.63 14.41
N GLU A 184 8.47 0.33 14.66
CA GLU A 184 8.96 -0.22 15.91
C GLU A 184 10.45 -0.59 15.80
N SER A 185 11.05 -0.98 16.91
CA SER A 185 12.41 -1.51 16.98
C SER A 185 12.36 -2.88 17.62
N PHE A 186 13.04 -3.85 17.02
CA PHE A 186 13.23 -5.19 17.60
C PHE A 186 14.62 -5.38 18.19
N GLY A 187 15.49 -4.40 18.01
CA GLY A 187 16.88 -4.42 18.49
C GLY A 187 17.29 -3.08 19.09
N ASP A 188 18.45 -2.57 18.69
CA ASP A 188 19.02 -1.35 19.24
C ASP A 188 18.22 -0.10 18.88
N ASN A 189 17.82 -0.02 17.61
CA ASN A 189 16.95 1.04 17.12
C ASN A 189 16.40 0.68 15.71
N ARG A 190 15.29 1.32 15.35
CA ARG A 190 14.59 1.12 14.09
C ARG A 190 15.48 1.29 12.83
N ARG A 191 16.33 2.32 12.82
CA ARG A 191 17.21 2.62 11.67
C ARG A 191 18.21 1.51 11.43
N ASN A 192 18.80 1.02 12.49
CA ASN A 192 19.79 -0.06 12.44
C ASN A 192 19.14 -1.38 12.00
N ASP A 193 17.98 -1.70 12.56
CA ASP A 193 17.23 -2.89 12.21
C ASP A 193 16.81 -2.89 10.74
N LEU A 194 16.33 -1.74 10.22
CA LEU A 194 15.98 -1.61 8.82
C LEU A 194 17.20 -1.68 7.89
N SER A 195 18.33 -1.09 8.30
CA SER A 195 19.59 -1.16 7.56
C SER A 195 20.12 -2.60 7.47
N LYS A 196 20.02 -3.35 8.57
CA LYS A 196 20.38 -4.80 8.58
C LYS A 196 19.46 -5.61 7.68
N ALA A 197 18.15 -5.36 7.75
CA ALA A 197 17.17 -6.07 6.91
C ALA A 197 17.39 -5.84 5.42
N ILE A 198 17.65 -4.60 5.00
CA ILE A 198 17.91 -4.32 3.58
C ILE A 198 19.27 -4.86 3.12
N SER A 199 20.29 -4.89 4.01
CA SER A 199 21.57 -5.53 3.69
C SER A 199 21.37 -7.02 3.49
N ALA A 200 20.69 -7.71 4.41
CA ALA A 200 20.40 -9.14 4.29
C ALA A 200 19.60 -9.46 3.02
N PHE A 201 18.64 -8.61 2.64
CA PHE A 201 17.95 -8.74 1.36
C PHE A 201 18.89 -8.62 0.17
N CYS A 202 19.79 -7.64 0.17
CA CYS A 202 20.75 -7.45 -0.93
C CYS A 202 21.70 -8.62 -1.04
N ASP A 203 22.21 -9.13 0.09
CA ASP A 203 23.10 -10.30 0.13
C ASP A 203 22.36 -11.53 -0.43
N ALA A 204 21.14 -11.79 0.02
CA ALA A 204 20.31 -12.90 -0.45
C ALA A 204 20.10 -12.90 -1.97
N VAL A 205 19.77 -11.73 -2.56
CA VAL A 205 19.53 -11.66 -4.02
C VAL A 205 20.80 -11.67 -4.86
N LEU A 206 21.98 -11.45 -4.25
CA LEU A 206 23.27 -11.61 -4.94
C LEU A 206 23.70 -13.06 -5.04
N ASP A 207 23.19 -13.93 -4.15
CA ASP A 207 23.46 -15.37 -4.14
C ASP A 207 22.67 -16.17 -5.21
N ILE A 208 21.74 -15.48 -5.92
CA ILE A 208 20.93 -16.03 -7.01
C ILE A 208 21.55 -15.69 -8.38
#